data_feaf87a2d1c10226eed706f1d89e544e
#
_entry.id   feaf87a2d1c10226eed706f1d89e544e
#
_cell.length_a   1.000
_cell.length_b   1.000
_cell.length_c   1.000
_cell.angle_alpha   90.00
_cell.angle_beta   90.00
_cell.angle_gamma   90.00
#
_symmetry.space_group_name_H-M   'P 1'
#
loop_
_entity.id
_entity.type
_entity.pdbx_description
1 polymer ?
#
loop_
_entity_poly.entity_id
_entity_poly.type
_entity_poly.pdbx_seq_one_letter_code
_entity_poly.pdbx_strand_id
1 'polypeptide(L)' 'MAIKGYARVSTDGQTLQAQQEALREAGATQVFSEKQSGAKTDRAALARLVGMLEPGDVVAVTS' A
#
# COMPACT_ATOMS: atom_id res chain seq x y z
N MET A 1 -16.00 -1.60 8.23
CA MET A 1 -14.75 -1.01 8.69
C MET A 1 -13.59 -1.90 8.34
N ALA A 2 -12.72 -1.43 7.50
CA ALA A 2 -11.55 -2.19 7.11
C ALA A 2 -10.35 -1.26 7.09
N ILE A 3 -9.18 -1.84 7.36
CA ILE A 3 -7.92 -1.11 7.26
C ILE A 3 -7.22 -1.60 6.00
N LYS A 4 -6.94 -0.70 5.09
CA LYS A 4 -6.22 -1.01 3.87
C LYS A 4 -4.84 -0.39 3.93
N GLY A 5 -3.82 -1.17 3.61
CA GLY A 5 -2.45 -0.71 3.64
C GLY A 5 -1.97 -0.30 2.26
N TYR A 6 -1.13 0.71 2.22
CA TYR A 6 -0.51 1.17 0.98
C TYR A 6 0.98 1.36 1.21
N ALA A 7 1.79 0.71 0.39
CA ALA A 7 3.23 0.76 0.50
C ALA A 7 3.83 1.20 -0.81
N ARG A 8 4.81 2.08 -0.74
CA ARG A 8 5.58 2.53 -1.91
C ARG A 8 7.03 2.13 -1.73
N VAL A 9 7.57 1.44 -2.71
CA VAL A 9 8.96 1.02 -2.70
C VAL A 9 9.63 1.49 -3.97
N SER A 10 10.90 1.85 -3.87
CA SER A 10 11.61 2.35 -5.04
C SER A 10 12.14 1.23 -5.92
N THR A 11 12.85 0.25 -5.40
CA THR A 11 13.41 -0.80 -6.23
C THR A 11 13.61 -2.13 -5.55
N ASP A 12 13.54 -2.21 -4.25
CA ASP A 12 14.01 -3.37 -3.51
C ASP A 12 12.86 -4.21 -2.99
N GLY A 13 12.81 -5.47 -3.41
CA GLY A 13 11.77 -6.37 -2.97
C GLY A 13 11.81 -6.68 -1.48
N GLN A 14 12.98 -6.59 -0.86
CA GLN A 14 13.10 -6.86 0.56
C GLN A 14 12.39 -5.79 1.38
N THR A 15 12.53 -4.55 0.98
CA THR A 15 11.86 -3.44 1.66
C THR A 15 10.35 -3.57 1.56
N LEU A 16 9.86 -4.02 0.41
CA LEU A 16 8.43 -4.21 0.21
C LEU A 16 7.87 -5.23 1.19
N GLN A 17 8.57 -6.33 1.39
CA GLN A 17 8.10 -7.36 2.30
C GLN A 17 8.01 -6.85 3.73
N ALA A 18 9.01 -6.08 4.17
CA ALA A 18 9.00 -5.52 5.51
C ALA A 18 7.83 -4.56 5.70
N GLN A 19 7.55 -3.75 4.69
CA GLN A 19 6.44 -2.81 4.75
C GLN A 19 5.10 -3.54 4.79
N GLN A 20 4.96 -4.59 4.01
CA GLN A 20 3.73 -5.37 4.01
C GLN A 20 3.47 -5.99 5.37
N GLU A 21 4.50 -6.52 5.99
CA GLU A 21 4.35 -7.11 7.32
C GLU A 21 3.98 -6.06 8.36
N ALA A 22 4.60 -4.89 8.29
CA ALA A 22 4.27 -3.81 9.21
C ALA A 22 2.81 -3.37 9.06
N LEU A 23 2.32 -3.30 7.83
CA LEU A 23 0.93 -2.92 7.60
C LEU A 23 -0.03 -3.98 8.12
N ARG A 24 0.30 -5.24 7.96
CA ARG A 24 -0.55 -6.32 8.48
C ARG A 24 -0.58 -6.30 9.99
N GLU A 25 0.54 -6.01 10.62
CA GLU A 25 0.58 -5.89 12.08
C GLU A 25 -0.26 -4.71 12.56
N ALA A 26 -0.36 -3.68 11.75
CA ALA A 26 -1.22 -2.54 12.07
C ALA A 26 -2.70 -2.86 11.90
N GLY A 27 -3.02 -4.03 11.38
CA GLY A 27 -4.40 -4.46 11.21
C GLY A 27 -4.93 -4.40 9.80
N ALA A 28 -4.07 -4.16 8.81
CA ALA A 28 -4.51 -4.07 7.43
C ALA A 28 -5.01 -5.43 6.93
N THR A 29 -6.21 -5.44 6.41
CA THR A 29 -6.78 -6.65 5.83
C THR A 29 -6.34 -6.85 4.39
N GLN A 30 -6.00 -5.76 3.71
CA GLN A 30 -5.45 -5.78 2.36
C GLN A 30 -4.28 -4.83 2.29
N VAL A 31 -3.25 -5.23 1.54
CA VAL A 31 -2.07 -4.39 1.35
C VAL A 31 -1.89 -4.17 -0.14
N PHE A 32 -1.83 -2.92 -0.54
CA PHE A 32 -1.54 -2.52 -1.90
C PHE A 32 -0.11 -1.99 -1.94
N SER A 33 0.64 -2.41 -2.94
CA SER A 33 2.01 -1.98 -3.07
C SER A 33 2.26 -1.40 -4.45
N GLU A 34 3.12 -0.41 -4.50
CA GLU A 34 3.48 0.24 -5.74
C GLU A 34 4.99 0.32 -5.85
N LYS A 35 5.49 -0.01 -7.02
CA LYS A 35 6.92 0.04 -7.26
C LYS A 35 7.23 1.29 -8.05
N GLN A 36 8.09 2.11 -7.48
CA GLN A 36 8.52 3.34 -8.11
C GLN A 36 9.81 3.04 -8.89
N SER A 37 9.73 3.02 -10.21
CA SER A 37 10.89 2.73 -11.01
C SER A 37 11.11 3.84 -12.03
N GLY A 38 12.32 4.40 -12.05
CA GLY A 38 12.72 5.38 -13.05
C GLY A 38 11.86 6.62 -13.06
N ALA A 39 11.58 7.11 -14.26
CA ALA A 39 10.85 8.35 -14.44
C ALA A 39 9.33 8.17 -14.42
N LYS A 40 8.86 6.96 -14.35
CA LYS A 40 7.42 6.72 -14.37
C LYS A 40 6.91 6.50 -12.96
N THR A 41 5.98 7.33 -12.56
CA THR A 41 5.27 7.15 -11.32
C THR A 41 3.97 6.43 -11.62
N ASP A 42 3.95 5.14 -11.36
CA ASP A 42 2.76 4.34 -11.58
C ASP A 42 1.92 4.37 -10.32
N ARG A 43 0.73 4.90 -10.41
CA ARG A 43 -0.19 4.98 -9.28
C ARG A 43 -1.37 4.04 -9.43
N ALA A 44 -1.20 2.97 -10.18
CA ALA A 44 -2.28 2.04 -10.41
C ALA A 44 -2.77 1.40 -9.10
N ALA A 45 -1.84 1.06 -8.20
CA ALA A 45 -2.22 0.47 -6.93
C ALA A 45 -3.00 1.46 -6.07
N LEU A 46 -2.58 2.71 -6.04
CA LEU A 46 -3.29 3.74 -5.29
C LEU A 46 -4.68 3.96 -5.85
N ALA A 47 -4.81 3.98 -7.16
CA ALA A 47 -6.11 4.16 -7.79
C ALA A 47 -7.06 3.01 -7.44
N ARG A 48 -6.55 1.79 -7.42
CA ARG A 48 -7.35 0.64 -7.02
C ARG A 48 -7.79 0.75 -5.57
N LEU A 49 -6.86 1.14 -4.71
CA LEU A 49 -7.15 1.30 -3.29
C LEU A 49 -8.27 2.31 -3.07
N VAL A 50 -8.15 3.46 -3.70
CA VAL A 50 -9.15 4.52 -3.56
C VAL A 50 -10.50 4.05 -4.08
N GLY A 51 -10.51 3.32 -5.19
CA GLY A 51 -11.75 2.79 -5.74
C GLY A 51 -12.44 1.75 -4.88
N MET A 52 -11.68 1.10 -3.99
CA MET A 52 -12.23 0.08 -3.10
C MET A 52 -12.55 0.61 -1.71
N LEU A 53 -12.24 1.86 -1.43
CA LEU A 53 -12.52 2.42 -0.12
C LEU A 53 -14.02 2.62 0.07
N GLU A 54 -14.45 2.27 1.27
CA GLU A 54 -15.84 2.47 1.67
C GLU A 54 -15.88 3.40 2.88
N PRO A 55 -17.04 4.00 3.16
CA PRO A 55 -17.16 4.85 4.35
C PRO A 55 -16.76 4.08 5.61
N GLY A 56 -15.89 4.67 6.40
CA GLY A 56 -15.38 4.04 7.60
C GLY A 56 -14.08 3.29 7.42
N ASP A 57 -13.62 3.12 6.21
CA ASP A 57 -12.34 2.45 5.97
C ASP A 57 -11.18 3.37 6.33
N VAL A 58 -10.08 2.75 6.72
CA VAL A 58 -8.86 3.46 7.11
C VAL A 58 -7.74 3.04 6.18
N VAL A 59 -6.93 4.01 5.77
CA VAL A 59 -5.76 3.75 4.96
C VAL A 59 -4.51 3.95 5.79
N ALA A 60 -3.70 2.90 5.89
CA ALA A 60 -2.40 2.97 6.53
C ALA A 60 -1.32 3.05 5.45
N VAL A 61 -0.45 4.03 5.56
CA VAL A 61 0.57 4.29 4.55
C VAL A 61 1.94 4.17 5.17
N THR A 62 2.83 3.49 4.48
CA THR A 62 4.25 3.47 4.81
C THR A 62 5.03 4.20 3.73
N SER A 63 6.07 4.88 4.14
CA SER A 63 6.92 5.60 3.20
C SER A 63 8.36 5.13 3.30
#